data_acdc86742218efd4f164dbfb2a3c5cd8
#
_entry.id   acdc86742218efd4f164dbfb2a3c5cd8
#
_cell.length_a   1.000
_cell.length_b   1.000
_cell.length_c   1.000
_cell.angle_alpha   90.00
_cell.angle_beta   90.00
_cell.angle_gamma   90.00
#
_symmetry.space_group_name_H-M   'P 1'
#
loop_
_entity.id
_entity.type
_entity.pdbx_description
1 polymer ?
#
loop_
_entity_poly.entity_id
_entity_poly.type
_entity_poly.pdbx_seq_one_letter_code
_entity_poly.pdbx_strand_id
1 'polypeptide(L)'
;SSNNLLRIIIGSSNLTLSALTTNREWNTRIVACERGELAQSILAEFDSLWSDAASRDAALEMEAYEREYRQLGAAQLEARKAAVNAQPTIKPGCVEPNSMQQAFLARLKALRSNGAERALLISATGTGKTFAAAFAVRDAIAQFQRTPSAHAPRDRECRHSQRFHMLFIVHREQIARQALKSFRIVLGDAAGSFGLLSGNEKASGCDFVFATMQTLAKTAVLQAFPKD
;
A
#
# COMPACT_ATOMS: atom_id res chain seq x y z
N SER A 1 -8.88 -51.54 -25.84
CA SER A 1 -8.42 -50.86 -24.62
C SER A 1 -8.73 -49.39 -24.72
N SER A 2 -9.85 -48.94 -24.14
CA SER A 2 -10.16 -47.52 -24.03
C SER A 2 -9.15 -46.87 -23.08
N ASN A 3 -8.26 -46.08 -23.61
CA ASN A 3 -7.39 -45.23 -22.80
C ASN A 3 -8.28 -44.14 -22.17
N ASN A 4 -8.65 -44.29 -20.91
CA ASN A 4 -9.32 -43.26 -20.16
C ASN A 4 -8.33 -42.12 -19.92
N LEU A 5 -8.68 -40.94 -20.41
CA LEU A 5 -7.92 -39.72 -20.21
C LEU A 5 -8.50 -38.93 -19.05
N LEU A 6 -7.67 -38.66 -18.07
CA LEU A 6 -7.96 -37.76 -16.96
C LEU A 6 -7.62 -36.31 -17.34
N ARG A 7 -8.52 -35.40 -16.98
CA ARG A 7 -8.26 -33.96 -17.06
C ARG A 7 -8.09 -33.44 -15.64
N ILE A 8 -6.89 -32.99 -15.34
CA ILE A 8 -6.50 -32.49 -14.04
C ILE A 8 -6.28 -30.98 -14.17
N ILE A 9 -6.84 -30.21 -13.25
CA ILE A 9 -6.62 -28.76 -13.17
C ILE A 9 -5.95 -28.49 -11.84
N ILE A 10 -4.76 -27.88 -11.90
CA ILE A 10 -3.99 -27.47 -10.73
C ILE A 10 -3.71 -25.99 -10.85
N GLY A 11 -3.96 -25.22 -9.78
CA GLY A 11 -3.74 -23.80 -9.78
C GLY A 11 -3.89 -23.17 -8.41
N SER A 12 -3.62 -21.88 -8.35
CA SER A 12 -3.72 -21.05 -7.14
C SER A 12 -5.08 -20.35 -6.99
N SER A 13 -6.03 -20.65 -7.88
CA SER A 13 -7.33 -19.99 -7.88
C SER A 13 -8.14 -20.34 -6.63
N ASN A 14 -8.47 -19.33 -5.85
CA ASN A 14 -9.44 -19.46 -4.77
C ASN A 14 -10.86 -19.44 -5.34
N LEU A 15 -11.79 -20.17 -4.70
CA LEU A 15 -13.21 -20.15 -5.05
C LEU A 15 -13.89 -18.86 -4.58
N THR A 16 -13.29 -17.71 -4.88
CA THR A 16 -13.87 -16.38 -4.59
C THR A 16 -14.42 -15.77 -5.88
N LEU A 17 -15.44 -14.94 -5.78
CA LEU A 17 -16.02 -14.28 -6.94
C LEU A 17 -14.97 -13.47 -7.71
N SER A 18 -14.06 -12.78 -7.02
CA SER A 18 -12.98 -12.02 -7.64
C SER A 18 -11.96 -12.90 -8.35
N ALA A 19 -11.59 -14.06 -7.80
CA ALA A 19 -10.69 -15.01 -8.45
C ALA A 19 -11.32 -15.63 -9.70
N LEU A 20 -12.65 -15.83 -9.69
CA LEU A 20 -13.37 -16.41 -10.81
C LEU A 20 -13.75 -15.41 -11.92
N THR A 21 -13.78 -14.10 -11.61
CA THR A 21 -14.30 -13.09 -12.56
C THR A 21 -13.33 -11.98 -12.92
N THR A 22 -12.48 -11.53 -12.01
CA THR A 22 -11.68 -10.30 -12.19
C THR A 22 -10.19 -10.47 -11.99
N ASN A 23 -9.76 -11.41 -11.14
CA ASN A 23 -8.35 -11.65 -10.90
C ASN A 23 -7.72 -12.45 -12.06
N ARG A 24 -6.44 -12.20 -12.30
CA ARG A 24 -5.65 -13.06 -13.19
C ARG A 24 -5.07 -14.20 -12.36
N GLU A 25 -5.66 -15.38 -12.52
CA GLU A 25 -5.22 -16.60 -11.85
C GLU A 25 -4.54 -17.54 -12.86
N TRP A 26 -3.52 -18.24 -12.40
CA TRP A 26 -2.80 -19.19 -13.23
C TRP A 26 -3.23 -20.60 -12.87
N ASN A 27 -3.89 -21.27 -13.81
CA ASN A 27 -4.29 -22.68 -13.69
C ASN A 27 -3.64 -23.47 -14.81
N THR A 28 -3.09 -24.63 -14.47
CA THR A 28 -2.55 -25.57 -15.43
C THR A 28 -3.52 -26.70 -15.64
N ARG A 29 -3.90 -26.93 -16.89
CA ARG A 29 -4.69 -28.10 -17.28
C ARG A 29 -3.76 -29.18 -17.81
N ILE A 30 -3.74 -30.32 -17.17
CA ILE A 30 -2.98 -31.50 -17.54
C ILE A 30 -3.96 -32.54 -18.09
N VAL A 31 -3.59 -33.17 -19.20
CA VAL A 31 -4.29 -34.34 -19.74
C VAL A 31 -3.34 -35.50 -19.60
N ALA A 32 -3.69 -36.48 -18.80
CA ALA A 32 -2.86 -37.63 -18.52
C ALA A 32 -3.65 -38.94 -18.73
N CYS A 33 -2.94 -40.01 -19.05
CA CYS A 33 -3.53 -41.34 -19.04
C CYS A 33 -3.83 -41.73 -17.57
N GLU A 34 -5.02 -42.22 -17.29
CA GLU A 34 -5.44 -42.65 -15.95
C GLU A 34 -4.45 -43.62 -15.28
N ARG A 35 -3.80 -44.46 -16.08
CA ARG A 35 -2.80 -45.42 -15.60
C ARG A 35 -1.37 -44.85 -15.56
N GLY A 36 -1.16 -43.60 -15.92
CA GLY A 36 0.16 -42.95 -15.89
C GLY A 36 0.55 -42.61 -14.47
N GLU A 37 1.84 -42.68 -14.18
CA GLU A 37 2.42 -42.43 -12.84
C GLU A 37 1.98 -41.08 -12.25
N LEU A 38 2.00 -40.03 -13.05
CA LEU A 38 1.55 -38.68 -12.62
C LEU A 38 0.07 -38.67 -12.22
N ALA A 39 -0.80 -39.30 -13.03
CA ALA A 39 -2.21 -39.35 -12.74
C ALA A 39 -2.49 -40.16 -11.47
N GLN A 40 -1.82 -41.31 -11.31
CA GLN A 40 -1.94 -42.14 -10.12
C GLN A 40 -1.47 -41.42 -8.85
N SER A 41 -0.35 -40.71 -8.91
CA SER A 41 0.14 -39.91 -7.76
C SER A 41 -0.84 -38.84 -7.35
N ILE A 42 -1.42 -38.11 -8.31
CA ILE A 42 -2.40 -37.05 -8.03
C ILE A 42 -3.72 -37.63 -7.48
N LEU A 43 -4.17 -38.76 -8.03
CA LEU A 43 -5.37 -39.44 -7.52
C LEU A 43 -5.17 -39.95 -6.10
N ALA A 44 -4.02 -40.57 -5.82
CA ALA A 44 -3.71 -41.06 -4.48
C ALA A 44 -3.67 -39.91 -3.43
N GLU A 45 -3.09 -38.78 -3.79
CA GLU A 45 -3.09 -37.61 -2.92
C GLU A 45 -4.50 -37.04 -2.73
N PHE A 46 -5.29 -36.96 -3.79
CA PHE A 46 -6.68 -36.52 -3.71
C PHE A 46 -7.51 -37.44 -2.80
N ASP A 47 -7.40 -38.76 -3.00
CA ASP A 47 -8.13 -39.76 -2.20
C ASP A 47 -7.68 -39.72 -0.72
N SER A 48 -6.40 -39.48 -0.46
CA SER A 48 -5.89 -39.28 0.89
C SER A 48 -6.52 -38.06 1.57
N LEU A 49 -6.54 -36.91 0.87
CA LEU A 49 -7.18 -35.69 1.37
C LEU A 49 -8.70 -35.86 1.52
N TRP A 50 -9.34 -36.51 0.57
CA TRP A 50 -10.81 -36.74 0.60
C TRP A 50 -11.23 -37.64 1.76
N SER A 51 -10.41 -38.61 2.09
CA SER A 51 -10.66 -39.61 3.16
C SER A 51 -10.14 -39.14 4.52
N ASP A 52 -9.50 -37.98 4.60
CA ASP A 52 -8.98 -37.45 5.86
C ASP A 52 -10.12 -37.16 6.83
N ALA A 53 -9.92 -37.46 8.11
CA ALA A 53 -10.89 -37.23 9.17
C ALA A 53 -11.26 -35.73 9.34
N ALA A 54 -10.43 -34.81 8.88
CA ALA A 54 -10.69 -33.38 8.86
C ALA A 54 -11.52 -32.93 7.66
N SER A 55 -11.62 -33.76 6.61
CA SER A 55 -12.45 -33.47 5.43
C SER A 55 -13.92 -33.76 5.73
N ARG A 56 -14.78 -32.83 5.37
CA ARG A 56 -16.23 -32.91 5.62
C ARG A 56 -17.00 -32.69 4.33
N ASP A 57 -18.16 -33.37 4.24
CA ASP A 57 -19.08 -33.17 3.11
C ASP A 57 -19.66 -31.74 3.17
N ALA A 58 -19.37 -30.95 2.15
CA ALA A 58 -19.87 -29.59 2.04
C ALA A 58 -21.39 -29.50 2.03
N ALA A 59 -22.08 -30.49 1.48
CA ALA A 59 -23.54 -30.49 1.43
C ALA A 59 -24.17 -30.62 2.83
N LEU A 60 -23.50 -31.32 3.75
CA LEU A 60 -23.97 -31.51 5.12
C LEU A 60 -23.59 -30.32 6.04
N GLU A 61 -22.50 -29.65 5.74
CA GLU A 61 -21.96 -28.59 6.59
C GLU A 61 -22.32 -27.16 6.10
N MET A 62 -22.90 -27.01 4.91
CA MET A 62 -23.12 -25.73 4.28
C MET A 62 -23.93 -24.74 5.12
N GLU A 63 -25.01 -25.20 5.77
CA GLU A 63 -25.83 -24.34 6.61
C GLU A 63 -25.10 -23.85 7.85
N ALA A 64 -24.29 -24.72 8.46
CA ALA A 64 -23.47 -24.37 9.62
C ALA A 64 -22.37 -23.38 9.20
N TYR A 65 -21.71 -23.64 8.07
CA TYR A 65 -20.69 -22.75 7.49
C TYR A 65 -21.25 -21.38 7.15
N GLU A 66 -22.41 -21.28 6.48
CA GLU A 66 -23.02 -19.99 6.16
C GLU A 66 -23.38 -19.18 7.41
N ARG A 67 -23.87 -19.85 8.44
CA ARG A 67 -24.21 -19.21 9.72
C ARG A 67 -22.97 -18.61 10.37
N GLU A 68 -21.91 -19.40 10.46
CA GLU A 68 -20.63 -18.97 11.03
C GLU A 68 -19.99 -17.86 10.21
N TYR A 69 -19.99 -17.99 8.89
CA TYR A 69 -19.48 -16.98 7.97
C TYR A 69 -20.19 -15.63 8.14
N ARG A 70 -21.54 -15.65 8.26
CA ARG A 70 -22.33 -14.43 8.51
C ARG A 70 -22.02 -13.82 9.87
N GLN A 71 -21.83 -14.65 10.91
CA GLN A 71 -21.47 -14.20 12.25
C GLN A 71 -20.07 -13.56 12.26
N LEU A 72 -19.09 -14.20 11.65
CA LEU A 72 -17.74 -13.66 11.51
C LEU A 72 -17.71 -12.36 10.71
N GLY A 73 -18.47 -12.30 9.62
CA GLY A 73 -18.61 -11.09 8.80
C GLY A 73 -19.22 -9.92 9.59
N ALA A 74 -20.26 -10.19 10.37
CA ALA A 74 -20.88 -9.19 11.24
C ALA A 74 -19.94 -8.74 12.36
N ALA A 75 -19.25 -9.68 13.02
CA ALA A 75 -18.27 -9.37 14.06
C ALA A 75 -17.09 -8.55 13.52
N GLN A 76 -16.58 -8.87 12.33
CA GLN A 76 -15.54 -8.09 11.67
C GLN A 76 -16.01 -6.68 11.30
N LEU A 77 -17.25 -6.53 10.83
CA LEU A 77 -17.84 -5.24 10.52
C LEU A 77 -17.98 -4.37 11.78
N GLU A 78 -18.48 -4.95 12.88
CA GLU A 78 -18.58 -4.26 14.16
C GLU A 78 -17.22 -3.93 14.76
N ALA A 79 -16.25 -4.84 14.71
CA ALA A 79 -14.88 -4.56 15.11
C ALA A 79 -14.25 -3.42 14.27
N ARG A 80 -14.55 -3.37 12.97
CA ARG A 80 -14.10 -2.29 12.08
C ARG A 80 -14.75 -0.95 12.43
N LYS A 81 -16.07 -0.95 12.70
CA LYS A 81 -16.79 0.25 13.16
C LYS A 81 -16.27 0.70 14.53
N ALA A 82 -16.09 -0.21 15.47
CA ALA A 82 -15.52 0.07 16.77
C ALA A 82 -14.09 0.62 16.67
N ALA A 83 -13.24 0.05 15.80
CA ALA A 83 -11.89 0.54 15.55
C ALA A 83 -11.88 1.94 14.90
N VAL A 84 -12.83 2.23 14.01
CA VAL A 84 -13.01 3.59 13.43
C VAL A 84 -13.47 4.59 14.49
N ASN A 85 -14.38 4.17 15.38
CA ASN A 85 -14.90 5.02 16.47
C ASN A 85 -13.92 5.13 17.63
N ALA A 86 -13.09 4.12 17.88
CA ALA A 86 -12.06 4.08 18.93
C ALA A 86 -10.70 4.63 18.44
N GLN A 87 -10.59 5.08 17.19
CA GLN A 87 -9.40 5.84 16.83
C GLN A 87 -9.32 7.04 17.75
N PRO A 88 -8.32 7.08 18.66
CA PRO A 88 -8.08 8.29 19.43
C PRO A 88 -7.97 9.39 18.38
N THR A 89 -8.60 10.53 18.62
CA THR A 89 -8.43 11.73 17.79
C THR A 89 -6.96 12.09 17.92
N ILE A 90 -6.13 11.47 17.07
CA ILE A 90 -4.69 11.75 17.04
C ILE A 90 -4.62 13.20 16.60
N LYS A 91 -4.24 14.07 17.53
CA LYS A 91 -4.04 15.47 17.20
C LYS A 91 -2.98 15.50 16.07
N PRO A 92 -3.31 16.05 14.89
CA PRO A 92 -2.35 16.15 13.81
C PRO A 92 -1.05 16.81 14.32
N GLY A 93 0.10 16.26 13.96
CA GLY A 93 1.41 16.75 14.39
C GLY A 93 1.96 16.18 15.71
N CYS A 94 1.18 15.38 16.48
CA CYS A 94 1.62 14.81 17.76
C CYS A 94 2.06 13.34 17.67
N VAL A 95 2.19 12.78 16.48
CA VAL A 95 2.62 11.39 16.29
C VAL A 95 4.14 11.30 16.35
N GLU A 96 4.65 10.34 17.16
CA GLU A 96 6.07 10.07 17.30
C GLU A 96 6.48 8.82 16.50
N PRO A 97 7.69 8.82 15.92
CA PRO A 97 8.21 7.67 15.20
C PRO A 97 8.53 6.51 16.15
N ASN A 98 8.21 5.28 15.76
CA ASN A 98 8.61 4.08 16.49
C ASN A 98 10.13 3.82 16.36
N SER A 99 10.66 2.86 17.14
CA SER A 99 12.11 2.58 17.18
C SER A 99 12.74 2.28 15.81
N MET A 100 12.04 1.54 14.95
CA MET A 100 12.50 1.22 13.59
C MET A 100 12.53 2.47 12.70
N GLN A 101 11.51 3.32 12.80
CA GLN A 101 11.44 4.58 12.06
C GLN A 101 12.50 5.56 12.55
N GLN A 102 12.78 5.61 13.86
CA GLN A 102 13.86 6.43 14.44
C GLN A 102 15.22 6.02 13.89
N ALA A 103 15.52 4.71 13.84
CA ALA A 103 16.77 4.20 13.27
C ALA A 103 16.91 4.56 11.78
N PHE A 104 15.83 4.45 11.02
CA PHE A 104 15.81 4.89 9.61
C PHE A 104 16.08 6.39 9.48
N LEU A 105 15.40 7.22 10.27
CA LEU A 105 15.56 8.68 10.23
C LEU A 105 16.98 9.12 10.59
N ALA A 106 17.58 8.48 11.60
CA ALA A 106 18.97 8.74 11.99
C ALA A 106 19.94 8.42 10.83
N ARG A 107 19.75 7.29 10.17
CA ARG A 107 20.57 6.89 9.02
C ARG A 107 20.38 7.82 7.81
N LEU A 108 19.14 8.21 7.52
CA LEU A 108 18.82 9.16 6.45
C LEU A 108 19.47 10.53 6.70
N LYS A 109 19.43 11.01 7.94
CA LYS A 109 20.07 12.25 8.34
C LYS A 109 21.59 12.18 8.15
N ALA A 110 22.24 11.09 8.56
CA ALA A 110 23.67 10.88 8.34
C ALA A 110 24.04 10.86 6.86
N LEU A 111 23.26 10.19 6.01
CA LEU A 111 23.47 10.18 4.57
C LEU A 111 23.40 11.58 3.97
N ARG A 112 22.40 12.37 4.33
CA ARG A 112 22.24 13.75 3.87
C ARG A 112 23.36 14.66 4.35
N SER A 113 23.82 14.51 5.59
CA SER A 113 24.96 15.28 6.12
C SER A 113 26.26 14.97 5.36
N ASN A 114 26.36 13.77 4.78
CA ASN A 114 27.48 13.37 3.91
C ASN A 114 27.29 13.74 2.43
N GLY A 115 26.30 14.57 2.11
CA GLY A 115 26.03 15.05 0.75
C GLY A 115 25.27 14.08 -0.14
N ALA A 116 24.66 13.01 0.41
CA ALA A 116 23.84 12.08 -0.38
C ALA A 116 22.51 12.72 -0.77
N GLU A 117 22.26 12.86 -2.07
CA GLU A 117 21.00 13.37 -2.62
C GLU A 117 19.93 12.30 -2.76
N ARG A 118 20.32 11.03 -2.76
CA ARG A 118 19.43 9.88 -2.97
C ARG A 118 19.59 8.86 -1.87
N ALA A 119 18.47 8.28 -1.44
CA ALA A 119 18.45 7.19 -0.46
C ALA A 119 17.39 6.15 -0.85
N LEU A 120 17.67 4.89 -0.53
CA LEU A 120 16.76 3.77 -0.72
C LEU A 120 16.37 3.17 0.63
N LEU A 121 15.06 3.12 0.91
CA LEU A 121 14.51 2.40 2.08
C LEU A 121 13.90 1.08 1.65
N ILE A 122 14.49 -0.02 2.09
CA ILE A 122 13.94 -1.38 1.93
C ILE A 122 13.35 -1.81 3.27
N SER A 123 12.08 -2.14 3.27
CA SER A 123 11.37 -2.57 4.48
C SER A 123 10.17 -3.45 4.11
N ALA A 124 9.81 -4.41 4.97
CA ALA A 124 8.67 -5.30 4.77
C ALA A 124 7.33 -4.54 4.67
N THR A 125 6.29 -5.20 4.17
CA THR A 125 4.93 -4.65 4.19
C THR A 125 4.45 -4.51 5.63
N GLY A 126 3.62 -3.48 5.91
CA GLY A 126 3.08 -3.26 7.26
C GLY A 126 4.01 -2.56 8.26
N THR A 127 5.28 -2.31 7.94
CA THR A 127 6.25 -1.66 8.84
C THR A 127 6.08 -0.14 9.00
N GLY A 128 5.09 0.45 8.35
CA GLY A 128 4.84 1.89 8.43
C GLY A 128 5.75 2.74 7.56
N LYS A 129 6.17 2.24 6.38
CA LYS A 129 7.02 2.99 5.41
C LYS A 129 6.47 4.38 5.08
N THR A 130 5.16 4.51 4.92
CA THR A 130 4.51 5.79 4.61
C THR A 130 4.67 6.79 5.75
N PHE A 131 4.55 6.33 7.00
CA PHE A 131 4.82 7.15 8.18
C PHE A 131 6.31 7.52 8.29
N ALA A 132 7.22 6.58 8.01
CA ALA A 132 8.66 6.87 7.98
C ALA A 132 8.99 7.96 6.94
N ALA A 133 8.37 7.92 5.76
CA ALA A 133 8.51 8.97 4.76
C ALA A 133 7.94 10.32 5.25
N ALA A 134 6.79 10.32 5.91
CA ALA A 134 6.19 11.54 6.47
C ALA A 134 7.06 12.15 7.56
N PHE A 135 7.66 11.36 8.45
CA PHE A 135 8.62 11.84 9.45
C PHE A 135 9.89 12.39 8.80
N ALA A 136 10.39 11.75 7.74
CA ALA A 136 11.56 12.25 6.99
C ALA A 136 11.28 13.62 6.36
N VAL A 137 10.05 13.86 5.88
CA VAL A 137 9.62 15.16 5.37
C VAL A 137 9.48 16.17 6.50
N ARG A 138 8.92 15.79 7.67
CA ARG A 138 8.85 16.64 8.86
C ARG A 138 10.25 17.15 9.26
N ASP A 139 11.23 16.25 9.30
CA ASP A 139 12.62 16.60 9.61
C ASP A 139 13.23 17.50 8.53
N ALA A 140 12.92 17.25 7.25
CA ALA A 140 13.41 18.09 6.14
C ALA A 140 12.83 19.51 6.20
N ILE A 141 11.55 19.68 6.51
CA ILE A 141 10.92 20.99 6.72
C ILE A 141 11.60 21.72 7.87
N ALA A 142 11.86 21.05 8.99
CA ALA A 142 12.53 21.66 10.13
C ALA A 142 13.98 22.10 9.81
N GLN A 143 14.67 21.35 8.97
CA GLN A 143 16.01 21.73 8.48
C GLN A 143 15.93 22.91 7.52
N PHE A 144 15.01 22.88 6.57
CA PHE A 144 14.79 23.95 5.60
C PHE A 144 14.50 25.29 6.29
N GLN A 145 13.69 25.29 7.34
CA GLN A 145 13.38 26.49 8.12
C GLN A 145 14.57 27.01 8.94
N ARG A 146 15.52 26.15 9.29
CA ARG A 146 16.72 26.52 10.07
C ARG A 146 17.89 27.01 9.21
N THR A 147 17.93 26.63 7.94
CA THR A 147 19.02 27.01 7.04
C THR A 147 18.69 28.37 6.40
N PRO A 148 19.43 29.45 6.73
CA PRO A 148 19.26 30.71 6.02
C PRO A 148 19.71 30.47 4.58
N SER A 149 18.83 30.74 3.60
CA SER A 149 19.23 30.66 2.19
C SER A 149 20.37 31.65 1.94
N ALA A 150 21.52 31.14 1.48
CA ALA A 150 22.67 31.96 1.10
C ALA A 150 22.36 32.92 -0.08
N HIS A 151 21.20 32.74 -0.73
CA HIS A 151 20.70 33.53 -1.86
C HIS A 151 19.46 34.34 -1.50
N ALA A 152 19.09 34.46 -0.21
CA ALA A 152 17.95 35.27 0.16
C ALA A 152 18.24 36.75 -0.07
N PRO A 153 17.40 37.49 -0.81
CA PRO A 153 17.51 38.95 -0.88
C PRO A 153 17.49 39.52 0.54
N ARG A 154 18.30 40.55 0.79
CA ARG A 154 18.41 41.19 2.12
C ARG A 154 17.11 41.85 2.61
N ASP A 155 16.08 41.92 1.78
CA ASP A 155 14.82 42.52 2.11
C ASP A 155 13.95 41.58 2.98
N ARG A 156 13.60 42.07 4.15
CA ARG A 156 12.79 41.33 5.15
C ARG A 156 11.43 40.88 4.62
N GLU A 157 10.89 41.48 3.59
CA GLU A 157 9.60 41.15 2.98
C GLU A 157 9.64 39.86 2.14
N CYS A 158 10.80 39.46 1.59
CA CYS A 158 10.92 38.24 0.76
C CYS A 158 11.12 36.94 1.56
N ARG A 159 11.30 36.99 2.88
CA ARG A 159 11.52 35.80 3.70
C ARG A 159 10.29 34.89 3.82
N HIS A 160 9.10 35.37 3.45
CA HIS A 160 7.85 34.60 3.46
C HIS A 160 7.62 33.79 2.17
N SER A 161 8.51 33.88 1.19
CA SER A 161 8.30 33.34 -0.16
C SER A 161 8.89 31.94 -0.40
N GLN A 162 9.79 31.45 0.45
CA GLN A 162 10.33 30.10 0.25
C GLN A 162 9.48 29.07 0.99
N ARG A 163 8.64 28.37 0.23
CA ARG A 163 7.85 27.23 0.72
C ARG A 163 8.58 25.94 0.44
N PHE A 164 8.46 24.98 1.37
CA PHE A 164 8.96 23.63 1.16
C PHE A 164 7.98 22.88 0.28
N HIS A 165 8.45 22.40 -0.87
CA HIS A 165 7.65 21.60 -1.78
C HIS A 165 8.03 20.13 -1.74
N MET A 166 7.02 19.24 -1.82
CA MET A 166 7.22 17.80 -1.86
C MET A 166 6.32 17.16 -2.91
N LEU A 167 6.88 16.24 -3.66
CA LEU A 167 6.15 15.37 -4.58
C LEU A 167 6.26 13.91 -4.13
N PHE A 168 5.12 13.29 -3.84
CA PHE A 168 5.01 11.87 -3.47
C PHE A 168 4.38 11.09 -4.62
N ILE A 169 5.14 10.14 -5.19
CA ILE A 169 4.73 9.43 -6.41
C ILE A 169 4.43 7.98 -6.09
N VAL A 170 3.28 7.51 -6.55
CA VAL A 170 2.84 6.11 -6.41
C VAL A 170 2.15 5.61 -7.67
N HIS A 171 1.93 4.31 -7.77
CA HIS A 171 1.31 3.71 -8.95
C HIS A 171 -0.23 3.67 -8.89
N ARG A 172 -0.86 3.77 -7.71
CA ARG A 172 -2.32 3.69 -7.52
C ARG A 172 -2.85 4.87 -6.72
N GLU A 173 -3.98 5.41 -7.16
CA GLU A 173 -4.65 6.54 -6.50
C GLU A 173 -5.02 6.24 -5.04
N GLN A 174 -5.49 5.03 -4.74
CA GLN A 174 -5.82 4.65 -3.36
C GLN A 174 -4.63 4.79 -2.41
N ILE A 175 -3.42 4.42 -2.89
CA ILE A 175 -2.19 4.55 -2.11
C ILE A 175 -1.84 6.03 -1.94
N ALA A 176 -2.01 6.87 -2.97
CA ALA A 176 -1.81 8.31 -2.87
C ALA A 176 -2.73 8.94 -1.83
N ARG A 177 -4.03 8.59 -1.84
CA ARG A 177 -5.02 9.07 -0.86
C ARG A 177 -4.69 8.62 0.56
N GLN A 178 -4.26 7.38 0.73
CA GLN A 178 -3.86 6.86 2.03
C GLN A 178 -2.58 7.54 2.53
N ALA A 179 -1.60 7.76 1.66
CA ALA A 179 -0.38 8.47 1.99
C ALA A 179 -0.68 9.92 2.40
N LEU A 180 -1.51 10.63 1.65
CA LEU A 180 -1.93 12.00 1.98
C LEU A 180 -2.52 12.07 3.38
N LYS A 181 -3.41 11.14 3.76
CA LYS A 181 -3.97 11.07 5.13
C LYS A 181 -2.88 10.86 6.18
N SER A 182 -1.94 9.93 5.93
CA SER A 182 -0.85 9.64 6.85
C SER A 182 0.09 10.84 7.04
N PHE A 183 0.37 11.56 5.96
CA PHE A 183 1.19 12.77 6.01
C PHE A 183 0.50 13.90 6.78
N ARG A 184 -0.81 14.11 6.59
CA ARG A 184 -1.57 15.07 7.40
C ARG A 184 -1.54 14.75 8.89
N ILE A 185 -1.60 13.47 9.26
CA ILE A 185 -1.49 13.03 10.66
C ILE A 185 -0.12 13.41 11.25
N VAL A 186 0.97 13.25 10.49
CA VAL A 186 2.33 13.50 10.97
C VAL A 186 2.71 14.98 10.94
N LEU A 187 2.38 15.68 9.84
CA LEU A 187 2.80 17.07 9.61
C LEU A 187 1.83 18.08 10.23
N GLY A 188 0.56 17.73 10.33
CA GLY A 188 -0.52 18.66 10.66
C GLY A 188 -0.92 19.57 9.47
N ASP A 189 -2.11 20.13 9.53
CA ASP A 189 -2.63 21.00 8.47
C ASP A 189 -1.90 22.37 8.40
N ALA A 190 -1.24 22.76 9.49
CA ALA A 190 -0.45 23.98 9.55
C ALA A 190 0.87 23.91 8.78
N ALA A 191 1.32 22.71 8.39
CA ALA A 191 2.58 22.54 7.66
C ALA A 191 2.54 23.08 6.21
N GLY A 192 1.34 23.15 5.60
CA GLY A 192 1.15 23.62 4.24
C GLY A 192 -0.08 23.02 3.58
N SER A 193 -0.28 23.30 2.29
CA SER A 193 -1.39 22.80 1.49
C SER A 193 -1.11 21.38 0.95
N PHE A 194 -2.10 20.50 1.06
CA PHE A 194 -2.01 19.10 0.59
C PHE A 194 -2.92 18.90 -0.61
N GLY A 195 -2.40 18.35 -1.68
CA GLY A 195 -3.14 18.08 -2.90
C GLY A 195 -2.93 16.70 -3.48
N LEU A 196 -3.97 16.18 -4.13
CA LEU A 196 -3.92 14.95 -4.90
C LEU A 196 -3.88 15.27 -6.40
N LEU A 197 -2.95 14.65 -7.11
CA LEU A 197 -2.82 14.74 -8.56
C LEU A 197 -3.06 13.36 -9.16
N SER A 198 -4.28 13.12 -9.58
CA SER A 198 -4.73 11.86 -10.20
C SER A 198 -5.52 12.14 -11.48
N GLY A 199 -6.09 11.11 -12.11
CA GLY A 199 -6.93 11.28 -13.28
C GLY A 199 -8.11 12.22 -13.06
N ASN A 200 -8.65 12.27 -11.85
CA ASN A 200 -9.84 13.02 -11.47
C ASN A 200 -9.54 14.31 -10.71
N GLU A 201 -8.38 14.45 -10.08
CA GLU A 201 -8.01 15.60 -9.26
C GLU A 201 -6.71 16.23 -9.76
N LYS A 202 -6.71 17.56 -9.93
CA LYS A 202 -5.59 18.32 -10.51
C LYS A 202 -5.05 19.34 -9.50
N ALA A 203 -4.59 18.90 -8.36
CA ALA A 203 -4.05 19.77 -7.33
C ALA A 203 -2.51 19.90 -7.45
N SER A 204 -2.02 20.50 -8.54
CA SER A 204 -0.57 20.71 -8.78
C SER A 204 0.02 21.92 -8.05
N GLY A 205 -0.80 22.86 -7.59
CA GLY A 205 -0.36 24.09 -6.92
C GLY A 205 -0.22 23.98 -5.39
N CYS A 206 -0.25 22.78 -4.82
CA CYS A 206 -0.11 22.58 -3.39
C CYS A 206 1.37 22.39 -2.98
N ASP A 207 1.67 22.66 -1.72
CA ASP A 207 3.02 22.49 -1.16
C ASP A 207 3.40 21.00 -1.11
N PHE A 208 2.44 20.13 -0.76
CA PHE A 208 2.60 18.67 -0.71
C PHE A 208 1.71 18.01 -1.73
N VAL A 209 2.27 17.54 -2.84
CA VAL A 209 1.54 16.92 -3.94
C VAL A 209 1.70 15.41 -3.91
N PHE A 210 0.59 14.68 -3.89
CA PHE A 210 0.53 13.22 -3.97
C PHE A 210 0.05 12.82 -5.36
N ALA A 211 0.90 12.19 -6.15
CA ALA A 211 0.62 11.96 -7.56
C ALA A 211 0.70 10.49 -7.95
N THR A 212 -0.08 10.11 -8.97
CA THR A 212 0.10 8.81 -9.62
C THR A 212 1.08 8.92 -10.78
N MET A 213 1.93 7.90 -10.96
CA MET A 213 2.88 7.82 -12.07
C MET A 213 2.21 8.06 -13.43
N GLN A 214 1.02 7.48 -13.63
CA GLN A 214 0.27 7.60 -14.88
C GLN A 214 -0.16 9.04 -15.18
N THR A 215 -0.46 9.82 -14.15
CA THR A 215 -0.84 11.23 -14.34
C THR A 215 0.40 12.07 -14.61
N LEU A 216 1.50 11.83 -13.91
CA LEU A 216 2.77 12.54 -14.13
C LEU A 216 3.40 12.21 -15.48
N ALA A 217 3.19 11.02 -16.05
CA ALA A 217 3.70 10.65 -17.36
C ALA A 217 3.14 11.50 -18.52
N LYS A 218 2.07 12.27 -18.26
CA LYS A 218 1.52 13.21 -19.24
C LYS A 218 2.40 14.45 -19.32
N THR A 219 3.01 14.73 -20.47
CA THR A 219 3.95 15.83 -20.70
C THR A 219 3.41 17.19 -20.25
N ALA A 220 2.13 17.47 -20.49
CA ALA A 220 1.49 18.72 -20.09
C ALA A 220 1.46 18.91 -18.55
N VAL A 221 1.37 17.82 -17.80
CA VAL A 221 1.36 17.86 -16.33
C VAL A 221 2.77 18.13 -15.81
N LEU A 222 3.79 17.46 -16.37
CA LEU A 222 5.20 17.68 -15.99
C LEU A 222 5.67 19.10 -16.29
N GLN A 223 5.19 19.69 -17.40
CA GLN A 223 5.54 21.08 -17.76
C GLN A 223 4.91 22.13 -16.84
N ALA A 224 3.80 21.78 -16.17
CA ALA A 224 3.11 22.65 -15.23
C ALA A 224 3.73 22.66 -13.82
N PHE A 225 4.68 21.74 -13.53
CA PHE A 225 5.40 21.76 -12.25
C PHE A 225 6.45 22.89 -12.25
N PRO A 226 6.62 23.56 -11.09
CA PRO A 226 7.70 24.53 -10.94
C PRO A 226 9.03 23.88 -11.28
N LYS A 227 9.81 24.56 -12.08
CA LYS A 227 11.21 24.20 -12.37
C LYS A 227 12.04 25.12 -11.50
N ASP A 228 12.49 24.61 -10.37
CA ASP A 228 13.50 25.26 -9.53
C ASP A 228 14.88 24.80 -9.93
#